data_0a3e41709e533286344740c1fbe50e97
#
_entry.id   0a3e41709e533286344740c1fbe50e97
#
_cell.length_a   1.000
_cell.length_b   1.000
_cell.length_c   1.000
_cell.angle_alpha   90.00
_cell.angle_beta   90.00
_cell.angle_gamma   90.00
#
_symmetry.space_group_name_H-M   'P 1'
#
loop_
_entity.id
_entity.type
_entity.pdbx_description
1 polymer ?
#
loop_
_entity_poly.entity_id
_entity_poly.type
_entity_poly.pdbx_seq_one_letter_code
_entity_poly.pdbx_strand_id
1 'polypeptide(L)'
;MNGKQTDLFILKNENGAEIAVTNYGGAVLAIMVPDKNGKYANVIQGHDSITHVINSHEPFLSTLIGRYGNRIAGGKFILEGKEYSLTINNGPNSLHGGPTGFHTRIWDAEQETPQSLKLHYLSADGEEGFPGNLDIHVTYTLSNQNEFIITYHATTDKTTLVNLTHHGFFSLSGIANPTATVDNNIVTINADFYTPIDNVSIPTGEIAKVEGTPMDFRTPQRVDSRINAPFEQLKFGAGYDHCYVIADSGLRHTAWLTGPETGIRMETLTTQPGVQLYTSNFLKSATACKDGASYGQYSAVCLDCLLYTSPSPRDRSLSR
;
A
#
# COMPACT_ATOMS: atom_id res chain seq x y z
N MET A 1 8.58 -17.99 -15.78
CA MET A 1 8.37 -16.53 -15.75
C MET A 1 8.85 -15.94 -17.05
N ASN A 2 8.08 -15.92 -18.07
CA ASN A 2 8.21 -15.31 -19.42
C ASN A 2 9.62 -14.93 -19.93
N GLY A 3 10.69 -15.60 -19.47
CA GLY A 3 12.08 -15.33 -19.86
C GLY A 3 12.69 -14.01 -19.37
N LYS A 4 11.94 -13.18 -18.61
CA LYS A 4 12.49 -11.96 -17.99
C LYS A 4 13.26 -12.31 -16.72
N GLN A 5 14.35 -11.58 -16.49
CA GLN A 5 15.21 -11.70 -15.32
C GLN A 5 14.66 -10.83 -14.17
N THR A 6 14.80 -11.31 -12.93
CA THR A 6 14.56 -10.53 -11.73
C THR A 6 15.88 -10.04 -11.18
N ASP A 7 15.93 -8.75 -10.83
CA ASP A 7 17.13 -8.09 -10.32
C ASP A 7 16.86 -7.42 -8.97
N LEU A 8 17.93 -7.14 -8.24
CA LEU A 8 17.93 -6.37 -7.01
C LEU A 8 18.61 -5.02 -7.26
N PHE A 9 17.92 -3.94 -6.89
CA PHE A 9 18.40 -2.57 -6.99
C PHE A 9 18.54 -1.97 -5.59
N ILE A 10 19.62 -1.23 -5.36
CA ILE A 10 19.85 -0.50 -4.12
C ILE A 10 19.88 0.99 -4.44
N LEU A 11 18.89 1.71 -3.93
CA LEU A 11 18.91 3.17 -3.92
C LEU A 11 19.62 3.63 -2.66
N LYS A 12 20.51 4.62 -2.80
CA LYS A 12 21.30 5.14 -1.68
C LYS A 12 21.46 6.66 -1.81
N ASN A 13 21.16 7.38 -0.73
CA ASN A 13 21.39 8.80 -0.67
C ASN A 13 22.74 9.16 -0.01
N GLU A 14 23.10 10.42 -0.04
CA GLU A 14 24.37 10.91 0.52
C GLU A 14 24.42 10.82 2.06
N ASN A 15 23.26 10.72 2.72
CA ASN A 15 23.14 10.62 4.17
C ASN A 15 23.14 9.15 4.66
N GLY A 16 23.31 8.19 3.75
CA GLY A 16 23.48 6.77 4.07
C GLY A 16 22.18 6.01 4.23
N ALA A 17 21.01 6.61 3.99
CA ALA A 17 19.78 5.86 3.89
C ALA A 17 19.78 5.00 2.61
N GLU A 18 19.18 3.82 2.69
CA GLU A 18 19.16 2.85 1.59
C GLU A 18 17.76 2.25 1.41
N ILE A 19 17.38 1.99 0.15
CA ILE A 19 16.16 1.26 -0.21
C ILE A 19 16.56 0.11 -1.12
N ALA A 20 16.19 -1.11 -0.74
CA ALA A 20 16.35 -2.30 -1.56
C ALA A 20 15.05 -2.62 -2.30
N VAL A 21 15.11 -2.75 -3.61
CA VAL A 21 13.95 -2.97 -4.49
C VAL A 21 14.24 -4.14 -5.43
N THR A 22 13.22 -4.98 -5.68
CA THR A 22 13.26 -5.92 -6.82
C THR A 22 12.27 -5.46 -7.89
N ASN A 23 12.60 -5.72 -9.17
CA ASN A 23 11.68 -5.47 -10.28
C ASN A 23 10.53 -6.49 -10.38
N TYR A 24 10.50 -7.53 -9.56
CA TYR A 24 9.33 -8.37 -9.39
C TYR A 24 8.31 -7.67 -8.50
N GLY A 25 7.18 -7.29 -9.07
CA GLY A 25 6.14 -6.52 -8.39
C GLY A 25 6.57 -5.12 -7.95
N GLY A 26 7.76 -4.64 -8.34
CA GLY A 26 8.35 -3.42 -7.79
C GLY A 26 8.47 -3.45 -6.27
N ALA A 27 8.66 -4.66 -5.69
CA ALA A 27 8.62 -4.86 -4.25
C ALA A 27 9.80 -4.16 -3.54
N VAL A 28 9.48 -3.40 -2.51
CA VAL A 28 10.48 -2.81 -1.60
C VAL A 28 10.81 -3.83 -0.52
N LEU A 29 12.06 -4.27 -0.51
CA LEU A 29 12.53 -5.35 0.36
C LEU A 29 13.12 -4.84 1.68
N ALA A 30 13.61 -3.60 1.69
CA ALA A 30 14.14 -2.93 2.88
C ALA A 30 14.13 -1.42 2.71
N ILE A 31 13.94 -0.70 3.78
CA ILE A 31 14.23 0.74 3.92
C ILE A 31 15.07 0.90 5.18
N MET A 32 16.35 1.23 4.99
CA MET A 32 17.31 1.39 6.06
C MET A 32 17.48 2.87 6.40
N VAL A 33 17.08 3.26 7.61
CA VAL A 33 17.20 4.63 8.12
C VAL A 33 17.77 4.63 9.53
N PRO A 34 18.48 5.70 9.97
CA PRO A 34 19.00 5.77 11.32
C PRO A 34 17.90 5.99 12.35
N ASP A 35 18.00 5.32 13.48
CA ASP A 35 17.21 5.58 14.68
C ASP A 35 17.74 6.82 15.46
N LYS A 36 17.10 7.15 16.56
CA LYS A 36 17.50 8.27 17.45
C LYS A 36 18.93 8.18 17.99
N ASN A 37 19.57 7.01 17.92
CA ASN A 37 20.95 6.77 18.37
C ASN A 37 21.92 6.66 17.20
N GLY A 38 21.45 6.87 15.96
CA GLY A 38 22.24 6.73 14.74
C GLY A 38 22.45 5.29 14.26
N LYS A 39 21.80 4.29 14.89
CA LYS A 39 21.83 2.91 14.42
C LYS A 39 20.82 2.72 13.30
N TYR A 40 21.26 2.14 12.19
CA TYR A 40 20.36 1.86 11.06
C TYR A 40 19.39 0.73 11.39
N ALA A 41 18.11 0.96 11.13
CA ALA A 41 17.04 0.00 11.28
C ALA A 41 16.28 -0.14 9.96
N ASN A 42 15.89 -1.38 9.61
CA ASN A 42 14.95 -1.62 8.52
C ASN A 42 13.53 -1.35 9.03
N VAL A 43 12.81 -0.46 8.37
CA VAL A 43 11.49 0.01 8.80
C VAL A 43 10.34 -0.50 7.92
N ILE A 44 10.61 -1.37 6.93
CA ILE A 44 9.59 -1.95 6.07
C ILE A 44 9.72 -3.47 6.05
N GLN A 45 8.60 -4.17 6.09
CA GLN A 45 8.56 -5.62 5.96
C GLN A 45 8.81 -6.03 4.50
N GLY A 46 9.70 -6.98 4.28
CA GLY A 46 10.06 -7.52 2.98
C GLY A 46 10.60 -8.94 3.11
N HIS A 47 10.95 -9.53 1.99
CA HIS A 47 11.55 -10.86 1.91
C HIS A 47 13.06 -10.80 1.63
N ASP A 48 13.78 -11.88 1.95
CA ASP A 48 15.23 -12.00 1.76
C ASP A 48 15.62 -12.64 0.42
N SER A 49 14.64 -13.20 -0.31
CA SER A 49 14.88 -13.85 -1.60
C SER A 49 13.68 -13.73 -2.52
N ILE A 50 13.93 -13.79 -3.83
CA ILE A 50 12.88 -13.80 -4.84
C ILE A 50 11.94 -15.01 -4.70
N THR A 51 12.47 -16.16 -4.26
CA THR A 51 11.67 -17.35 -3.99
C THR A 51 10.65 -17.10 -2.89
N HIS A 52 11.04 -16.37 -1.84
CA HIS A 52 10.14 -16.01 -0.75
C HIS A 52 9.10 -14.95 -1.18
N VAL A 53 9.48 -13.99 -2.04
CA VAL A 53 8.52 -13.03 -2.62
C VAL A 53 7.44 -13.77 -3.41
N ILE A 54 7.83 -14.66 -4.31
CA ILE A 54 6.91 -15.39 -5.20
C ILE A 54 5.98 -16.34 -4.42
N ASN A 55 6.48 -16.97 -3.36
CA ASN A 55 5.73 -17.94 -2.57
C ASN A 55 5.15 -17.33 -1.28
N SER A 56 5.12 -16.02 -1.18
CA SER A 56 4.57 -15.33 0.00
C SER A 56 3.09 -15.64 0.19
N HIS A 57 2.67 -15.86 1.43
CA HIS A 57 1.27 -15.93 1.81
C HIS A 57 0.58 -14.56 1.79
N GLU A 58 1.38 -13.48 1.82
CA GLU A 58 0.92 -12.10 1.59
C GLU A 58 1.54 -11.61 0.27
N PRO A 59 0.85 -11.81 -0.85
CA PRO A 59 1.40 -11.50 -2.17
C PRO A 59 1.58 -9.99 -2.40
N PHE A 60 0.94 -9.16 -1.58
CA PHE A 60 0.97 -7.70 -1.70
C PHE A 60 2.02 -7.05 -0.81
N LEU A 61 2.83 -7.84 -0.09
CA LEU A 61 3.81 -7.36 0.89
C LEU A 61 4.79 -6.38 0.24
N SER A 62 4.59 -5.08 0.54
CA SER A 62 5.43 -3.97 0.08
C SER A 62 5.65 -3.91 -1.44
N THR A 63 4.59 -4.19 -2.23
CA THR A 63 4.61 -4.24 -3.69
C THR A 63 3.83 -3.09 -4.33
N LEU A 64 4.04 -2.89 -5.64
CA LEU A 64 3.17 -2.06 -6.48
C LEU A 64 1.83 -2.73 -6.70
N ILE A 65 0.77 -1.97 -6.55
CA ILE A 65 -0.62 -2.39 -6.70
C ILE A 65 -1.25 -1.74 -7.93
N GLY A 66 -1.90 -2.54 -8.73
CA GLY A 66 -2.62 -2.12 -9.93
C GLY A 66 -3.19 -3.32 -10.71
N ARG A 67 -4.09 -3.04 -11.72
CA ARG A 67 -4.49 -1.68 -12.16
C ARG A 67 -5.28 -0.89 -11.13
N TYR A 68 -6.01 -1.57 -10.22
CA TYR A 68 -6.89 -0.91 -9.26
C TYR A 68 -6.60 -1.38 -7.84
N GLY A 69 -6.08 -0.45 -7.04
CA GLY A 69 -5.82 -0.66 -5.62
C GLY A 69 -7.12 -0.73 -4.81
N ASN A 70 -7.12 -1.56 -3.77
CA ASN A 70 -8.27 -1.91 -2.96
C ASN A 70 -9.31 -2.72 -3.76
N ARG A 71 -10.56 -2.81 -3.28
CA ARG A 71 -11.59 -3.75 -3.77
C ARG A 71 -12.50 -3.15 -4.82
N ILE A 72 -12.94 -4.01 -5.75
CA ILE A 72 -14.06 -3.76 -6.66
C ILE A 72 -15.16 -4.78 -6.31
N ALA A 73 -16.33 -4.27 -5.93
CA ALA A 73 -17.47 -5.06 -5.48
C ALA A 73 -17.92 -6.07 -6.53
N GLY A 74 -18.03 -7.35 -6.14
CA GLY A 74 -18.41 -8.44 -7.05
C GLY A 74 -17.47 -8.64 -8.24
N GLY A 75 -16.30 -7.97 -8.26
CA GLY A 75 -15.39 -7.96 -9.41
C GLY A 75 -16.03 -7.40 -10.68
N LYS A 76 -16.97 -6.47 -10.57
CA LYS A 76 -17.69 -5.93 -11.72
C LYS A 76 -17.78 -4.42 -11.68
N PHE A 77 -17.72 -3.81 -12.85
CA PHE A 77 -17.99 -2.38 -13.02
C PHE A 77 -18.61 -2.10 -14.40
N ILE A 78 -19.27 -0.96 -14.50
CA ILE A 78 -19.82 -0.46 -15.78
C ILE A 78 -18.98 0.74 -16.22
N LEU A 79 -18.45 0.67 -17.43
CA LEU A 79 -17.69 1.74 -18.05
C LEU A 79 -18.25 1.99 -19.44
N GLU A 80 -18.67 3.24 -19.72
CA GLU A 80 -19.29 3.65 -21.00
C GLU A 80 -20.48 2.76 -21.39
N GLY A 81 -21.30 2.34 -20.40
CA GLY A 81 -22.48 1.50 -20.62
C GLY A 81 -22.20 0.01 -20.84
N LYS A 82 -20.93 -0.42 -20.81
CA LYS A 82 -20.54 -1.83 -20.94
C LYS A 82 -20.13 -2.38 -19.57
N GLU A 83 -20.64 -3.57 -19.21
CA GLU A 83 -20.18 -4.30 -18.03
C GLU A 83 -18.86 -5.01 -18.30
N TYR A 84 -17.93 -4.89 -17.36
CA TYR A 84 -16.66 -5.61 -17.28
C TYR A 84 -16.64 -6.50 -16.06
N SER A 85 -16.08 -7.69 -16.20
CA SER A 85 -15.91 -8.66 -15.11
C SER A 85 -14.43 -8.90 -14.89
N LEU A 86 -14.00 -8.77 -13.65
CA LEU A 86 -12.63 -8.99 -13.18
C LEU A 86 -12.48 -10.33 -12.50
N THR A 87 -11.26 -10.81 -12.40
CA THR A 87 -10.96 -12.02 -11.62
C THR A 87 -11.22 -11.79 -10.13
N ILE A 88 -11.96 -12.70 -9.50
CA ILE A 88 -12.26 -12.69 -8.07
C ILE A 88 -11.10 -13.34 -7.32
N ASN A 89 -10.58 -12.66 -6.30
CA ASN A 89 -9.46 -13.14 -5.48
C ASN A 89 -9.58 -12.82 -3.98
N ASN A 90 -10.70 -12.19 -3.55
CA ASN A 90 -10.92 -11.85 -2.15
C ASN A 90 -12.41 -11.99 -1.79
N GLY A 91 -12.81 -13.16 -1.29
CA GLY A 91 -14.22 -13.46 -1.07
C GLY A 91 -15.03 -13.28 -2.36
N PRO A 92 -16.08 -12.44 -2.38
CA PRO A 92 -16.85 -12.17 -3.59
C PRO A 92 -16.22 -11.08 -4.48
N ASN A 93 -15.12 -10.45 -4.07
CA ASN A 93 -14.60 -9.23 -4.67
C ASN A 93 -13.30 -9.45 -5.45
N SER A 94 -12.98 -8.51 -6.34
CA SER A 94 -11.63 -8.34 -6.89
C SER A 94 -10.84 -7.40 -5.99
N LEU A 95 -9.61 -7.78 -5.64
CA LEU A 95 -8.71 -7.02 -4.76
C LEU A 95 -7.38 -6.77 -5.47
N HIS A 96 -6.88 -5.54 -5.38
CA HIS A 96 -5.54 -5.13 -5.79
C HIS A 96 -5.17 -5.50 -7.23
N GLY A 97 -6.15 -5.45 -8.14
CA GLY A 97 -5.94 -5.75 -9.56
C GLY A 97 -5.97 -7.23 -9.93
N GLY A 98 -6.46 -8.09 -9.01
CA GLY A 98 -6.62 -9.53 -9.23
C GLY A 98 -5.43 -10.39 -8.80
N PRO A 99 -5.51 -11.72 -8.93
CA PRO A 99 -4.49 -12.65 -8.46
C PRO A 99 -3.15 -12.53 -9.19
N THR A 100 -3.16 -12.04 -10.43
CA THR A 100 -1.96 -11.81 -11.23
C THR A 100 -1.79 -10.34 -11.61
N GLY A 101 -2.15 -9.42 -10.70
CA GLY A 101 -1.96 -7.99 -10.85
C GLY A 101 -0.49 -7.56 -10.84
N PHE A 102 -0.24 -6.27 -10.68
CA PHE A 102 1.09 -5.66 -10.81
C PHE A 102 2.13 -6.19 -9.84
N HIS A 103 1.71 -6.65 -8.66
CA HIS A 103 2.55 -7.29 -7.64
C HIS A 103 3.22 -8.59 -8.10
N THR A 104 2.72 -9.25 -9.17
CA THR A 104 3.30 -10.48 -9.72
C THR A 104 4.06 -10.28 -11.02
N ARG A 105 4.15 -9.05 -11.53
CA ARG A 105 4.79 -8.75 -12.81
C ARG A 105 6.28 -8.49 -12.65
N ILE A 106 7.06 -8.92 -13.65
CA ILE A 106 8.46 -8.51 -13.76
C ILE A 106 8.47 -7.23 -14.61
N TRP A 107 8.78 -6.13 -13.96
CA TRP A 107 8.88 -4.81 -14.58
C TRP A 107 10.21 -4.67 -15.29
N ASP A 108 10.22 -3.98 -16.42
CA ASP A 108 11.46 -3.51 -17.01
C ASP A 108 12.02 -2.40 -16.11
N ALA A 109 13.28 -2.50 -15.73
CA ALA A 109 13.85 -1.65 -14.69
C ALA A 109 15.15 -1.00 -15.16
N GLU A 110 15.30 0.30 -14.87
CA GLU A 110 16.48 1.08 -15.17
C GLU A 110 16.85 1.94 -13.96
N GLN A 111 18.03 1.68 -13.37
CA GLN A 111 18.57 2.54 -12.32
C GLN A 111 19.33 3.70 -12.96
N GLU A 112 18.69 4.87 -13.06
CA GLU A 112 19.27 6.05 -13.73
C GLU A 112 20.37 6.71 -12.91
N THR A 113 20.22 6.71 -11.59
CA THR A 113 21.18 7.28 -10.63
C THR A 113 21.25 6.38 -9.39
N PRO A 114 22.25 6.59 -8.49
CA PRO A 114 22.23 5.88 -7.21
C PRO A 114 20.97 6.08 -6.37
N GLN A 115 20.17 7.12 -6.67
CA GLN A 115 18.98 7.52 -5.92
C GLN A 115 17.67 7.26 -6.67
N SER A 116 17.69 6.87 -7.95
CA SER A 116 16.49 6.79 -8.79
C SER A 116 16.43 5.49 -9.57
N LEU A 117 15.29 4.81 -9.48
CA LEU A 117 14.94 3.60 -10.23
C LEU A 117 13.64 3.84 -10.99
N LYS A 118 13.68 3.65 -12.31
CA LYS A 118 12.48 3.60 -13.17
C LYS A 118 12.04 2.17 -13.38
N LEU A 119 10.75 1.95 -13.25
CA LEU A 119 10.06 0.69 -13.53
C LEU A 119 9.03 0.94 -14.62
N HIS A 120 8.99 0.07 -15.63
CA HIS A 120 8.06 0.15 -16.74
C HIS A 120 7.31 -1.17 -16.93
N TYR A 121 6.02 -1.08 -17.16
CA TYR A 121 5.19 -2.23 -17.49
C TYR A 121 4.06 -1.85 -18.47
N LEU A 122 3.90 -2.63 -19.54
CA LEU A 122 2.75 -2.55 -20.43
C LEU A 122 1.73 -3.62 -20.04
N SER A 123 0.64 -3.21 -19.42
CA SER A 123 -0.49 -4.07 -19.08
C SER A 123 -1.43 -4.15 -20.27
N ALA A 124 -1.56 -5.34 -20.86
CA ALA A 124 -2.31 -5.56 -22.10
C ALA A 124 -3.84 -5.42 -21.93
N ASP A 125 -4.53 -5.07 -23.02
CA ASP A 125 -6.01 -5.07 -23.06
C ASP A 125 -6.56 -6.43 -22.61
N GLY A 126 -7.47 -6.43 -21.64
CA GLY A 126 -8.07 -7.63 -21.07
C GLY A 126 -7.30 -8.28 -19.92
N GLU A 127 -6.12 -7.75 -19.54
CA GLU A 127 -5.40 -8.27 -18.37
C GLU A 127 -6.25 -8.16 -17.12
N GLU A 128 -6.43 -9.28 -16.38
CA GLU A 128 -7.34 -9.42 -15.22
C GLU A 128 -8.79 -8.95 -15.47
N GLY A 129 -9.18 -8.75 -16.74
CA GLY A 129 -10.49 -8.29 -17.16
C GLY A 129 -10.60 -6.78 -17.42
N PHE A 130 -9.54 -6.01 -17.20
CA PHE A 130 -9.54 -4.56 -17.44
C PHE A 130 -9.39 -4.23 -18.92
N PRO A 131 -10.19 -3.27 -19.48
CA PRO A 131 -10.08 -2.87 -20.87
C PRO A 131 -8.88 -1.97 -21.13
N GLY A 132 -8.40 -1.98 -22.38
CA GLY A 132 -7.35 -1.11 -22.90
C GLY A 132 -5.95 -1.55 -22.54
N ASN A 133 -4.99 -1.22 -23.39
CA ASN A 133 -3.58 -1.29 -23.05
C ASN A 133 -3.24 -0.12 -22.12
N LEU A 134 -2.59 -0.42 -21.01
CA LEU A 134 -2.15 0.59 -20.05
C LEU A 134 -0.62 0.55 -19.98
N ASP A 135 0.01 1.63 -20.39
CA ASP A 135 1.47 1.82 -20.35
C ASP A 135 1.81 2.57 -19.08
N ILE A 136 2.57 1.93 -18.16
CA ILE A 136 2.81 2.44 -16.82
C ILE A 136 4.29 2.60 -16.56
N HIS A 137 4.67 3.79 -16.10
CA HIS A 137 5.99 4.11 -15.58
C HIS A 137 5.88 4.48 -14.11
N VAL A 138 6.69 3.84 -13.28
CA VAL A 138 6.81 4.16 -11.85
C VAL A 138 8.25 4.54 -11.57
N THR A 139 8.47 5.70 -10.95
CA THR A 139 9.81 6.11 -10.54
C THR A 139 9.90 6.10 -9.01
N TYR A 140 10.86 5.36 -8.49
CA TYR A 140 11.26 5.40 -7.09
C TYR A 140 12.47 6.31 -6.93
N THR A 141 12.36 7.27 -6.04
CA THR A 141 13.46 8.19 -5.74
C THR A 141 13.70 8.27 -4.23
N LEU A 142 14.95 8.15 -3.81
CA LEU A 142 15.38 8.41 -2.45
C LEU A 142 16.12 9.74 -2.39
N SER A 143 15.47 10.79 -1.85
CA SER A 143 16.09 12.11 -1.76
C SER A 143 17.15 12.18 -0.67
N ASN A 144 18.00 13.24 -0.71
CA ASN A 144 18.95 13.52 0.37
C ASN A 144 18.27 13.98 1.68
N GLN A 145 16.98 14.28 1.65
CA GLN A 145 16.15 14.55 2.82
C GLN A 145 15.53 13.29 3.44
N ASN A 146 15.94 12.09 2.96
CA ASN A 146 15.37 10.78 3.34
C ASN A 146 13.90 10.62 2.94
N GLU A 147 13.47 11.25 1.84
CA GLU A 147 12.15 11.05 1.27
C GLU A 147 12.18 9.88 0.31
N PHE A 148 11.27 8.92 0.48
CA PHE A 148 10.97 7.90 -0.52
C PHE A 148 9.81 8.40 -1.37
N ILE A 149 10.11 8.87 -2.58
CA ILE A 149 9.15 9.44 -3.51
C ILE A 149 8.77 8.39 -4.54
N ILE A 150 7.47 8.17 -4.71
CA ILE A 150 6.91 7.28 -5.71
C ILE A 150 6.08 8.11 -6.69
N THR A 151 6.53 8.17 -7.94
CA THR A 151 5.82 8.90 -9.00
C THR A 151 5.25 7.92 -10.00
N TYR A 152 3.97 8.08 -10.31
CA TYR A 152 3.25 7.25 -11.28
C TYR A 152 2.94 8.08 -12.52
N HIS A 153 3.21 7.51 -13.69
CA HIS A 153 2.75 8.03 -14.97
C HIS A 153 2.15 6.90 -15.79
N ALA A 154 0.93 7.07 -16.27
CA ALA A 154 0.25 6.04 -17.05
C ALA A 154 -0.49 6.66 -18.22
N THR A 155 -0.45 5.98 -19.36
CA THR A 155 -1.23 6.31 -20.57
C THR A 155 -1.98 5.09 -21.05
N THR A 156 -3.10 5.30 -21.72
CA THR A 156 -3.93 4.20 -22.21
C THR A 156 -4.51 4.51 -23.60
N ASP A 157 -4.78 3.47 -24.37
CA ASP A 157 -5.44 3.55 -25.70
C ASP A 157 -6.97 3.46 -25.64
N LYS A 158 -7.55 3.11 -24.47
CA LYS A 158 -9.00 3.04 -24.23
C LYS A 158 -9.33 3.51 -22.84
N THR A 159 -10.56 3.98 -22.63
CA THR A 159 -11.07 4.26 -21.29
C THR A 159 -10.93 3.02 -20.40
N THR A 160 -10.33 3.18 -19.23
CA THR A 160 -10.09 2.09 -18.27
C THR A 160 -10.10 2.62 -16.84
N LEU A 161 -10.14 1.70 -15.86
CA LEU A 161 -9.98 2.06 -14.45
C LEU A 161 -8.50 1.99 -14.04
N VAL A 162 -8.04 3.04 -13.36
CA VAL A 162 -6.68 3.13 -12.83
C VAL A 162 -6.72 3.70 -11.42
N ASN A 163 -6.15 2.98 -10.46
CA ASN A 163 -5.94 3.42 -9.08
C ASN A 163 -4.66 2.76 -8.56
N LEU A 164 -3.52 3.39 -8.81
CA LEU A 164 -2.21 2.83 -8.49
C LEU A 164 -1.82 3.21 -7.07
N THR A 165 -1.18 2.28 -6.35
CA THR A 165 -0.59 2.54 -5.05
C THR A 165 0.61 1.63 -4.80
N HIS A 166 1.32 1.88 -3.70
CA HIS A 166 2.35 0.99 -3.17
C HIS A 166 1.92 0.54 -1.77
N HIS A 167 1.82 -0.77 -1.57
CA HIS A 167 1.30 -1.36 -0.34
C HIS A 167 2.43 -1.60 0.69
N GLY A 168 3.04 -0.51 1.16
CA GLY A 168 4.16 -0.56 2.11
C GLY A 168 3.74 -1.00 3.51
N PHE A 169 4.34 -2.10 4.00
CA PHE A 169 4.13 -2.61 5.36
C PHE A 169 5.20 -2.05 6.30
N PHE A 170 4.91 -0.93 6.95
CA PHE A 170 5.87 -0.23 7.78
C PHE A 170 5.86 -0.73 9.24
N SER A 171 7.06 -0.95 9.79
CA SER A 171 7.28 -1.27 11.20
C SER A 171 8.41 -0.38 11.73
N LEU A 172 8.05 0.77 12.29
CA LEU A 172 9.05 1.78 12.70
C LEU A 172 9.82 1.42 13.97
N SER A 173 9.40 0.38 14.68
CA SER A 173 10.19 -0.23 15.77
C SER A 173 11.34 -1.11 15.23
N GLY A 174 11.45 -1.25 13.90
CA GLY A 174 12.43 -2.10 13.22
C GLY A 174 11.97 -3.56 13.09
N ILE A 175 12.12 -4.13 11.90
CA ILE A 175 11.65 -5.50 11.62
C ILE A 175 12.45 -6.58 12.34
N ALA A 176 13.69 -6.30 12.75
CA ALA A 176 14.54 -7.24 13.48
C ALA A 176 14.11 -7.47 14.93
N ASN A 177 13.13 -6.70 15.42
CA ASN A 177 12.56 -6.91 16.75
C ASN A 177 11.50 -8.04 16.67
N PRO A 178 11.76 -9.26 17.17
CA PRO A 178 10.85 -10.39 17.03
C PRO A 178 9.51 -10.24 17.78
N THR A 179 9.42 -9.23 18.65
CA THR A 179 8.21 -8.88 19.41
C THR A 179 7.56 -7.59 18.90
N ALA A 180 8.08 -7.01 17.82
CA ALA A 180 7.56 -5.78 17.27
C ALA A 180 6.17 -6.01 16.68
N THR A 181 5.16 -5.76 17.47
CA THR A 181 3.85 -5.40 16.99
C THR A 181 3.79 -3.88 16.84
N VAL A 182 2.95 -3.37 15.96
CA VAL A 182 2.75 -1.91 15.83
C VAL A 182 1.84 -1.35 16.92
N ASP A 183 1.56 -2.13 17.95
CA ASP A 183 0.63 -1.78 19.01
C ASP A 183 1.01 -0.46 19.68
N ASN A 184 2.31 -0.24 19.93
CA ASN A 184 2.81 0.99 20.52
C ASN A 184 3.09 2.11 19.52
N ASN A 185 3.00 1.86 18.21
CA ASN A 185 3.19 2.90 17.21
C ASN A 185 2.10 3.96 17.32
N ILE A 186 2.50 5.21 17.13
CA ILE A 186 1.63 6.37 17.23
C ILE A 186 1.25 6.79 15.81
N VAL A 187 -0.05 6.83 15.54
CA VAL A 187 -0.64 7.27 14.27
C VAL A 187 -1.32 8.61 14.45
N THR A 188 -1.16 9.49 13.47
CA THR A 188 -1.95 10.70 13.29
C THR A 188 -2.40 10.75 11.83
N ILE A 189 -3.67 11.07 11.56
CA ILE A 189 -4.22 11.23 10.21
C ILE A 189 -5.00 12.53 10.15
N ASN A 190 -4.65 13.39 9.20
CA ASN A 190 -5.30 14.67 8.99
C ASN A 190 -6.58 14.50 8.17
N ALA A 191 -7.59 13.88 8.77
CA ALA A 191 -8.88 13.62 8.13
C ALA A 191 -10.03 13.71 9.13
N ASP A 192 -11.07 14.44 8.77
CA ASP A 192 -12.32 14.55 9.56
C ASP A 192 -13.31 13.43 9.23
N PHE A 193 -13.08 12.70 8.14
CA PHE A 193 -13.99 11.70 7.62
C PHE A 193 -13.25 10.44 7.17
N TYR A 194 -13.97 9.32 7.18
CA TYR A 194 -13.54 8.04 6.61
C TYR A 194 -14.70 7.39 5.84
N THR A 195 -14.42 6.36 5.06
CA THR A 195 -15.45 5.57 4.36
C THR A 195 -15.74 4.30 5.16
N PRO A 196 -16.96 4.15 5.74
CA PRO A 196 -17.38 2.90 6.34
C PRO A 196 -17.43 1.76 5.33
N ILE A 197 -17.15 0.55 5.79
CA ILE A 197 -17.17 -0.68 5.00
C ILE A 197 -18.30 -1.61 5.47
N ASP A 198 -18.72 -2.50 4.59
CA ASP A 198 -19.58 -3.63 4.92
C ASP A 198 -18.76 -4.85 5.42
N ASN A 199 -19.45 -5.96 5.70
CA ASN A 199 -18.83 -7.19 6.21
C ASN A 199 -17.97 -7.95 5.20
N VAL A 200 -17.87 -7.49 3.95
CA VAL A 200 -16.96 -7.98 2.93
C VAL A 200 -15.96 -6.90 2.49
N SER A 201 -15.79 -5.89 3.35
CA SER A 201 -14.84 -4.79 3.22
C SER A 201 -15.05 -3.89 1.99
N ILE A 202 -16.29 -3.76 1.52
CA ILE A 202 -16.66 -2.82 0.46
C ILE A 202 -17.15 -1.51 1.09
N PRO A 203 -16.66 -0.35 0.63
CA PRO A 203 -17.20 0.94 1.06
C PRO A 203 -18.69 1.04 0.82
N THR A 204 -19.44 1.47 1.84
CA THR A 204 -20.92 1.57 1.77
C THR A 204 -21.43 2.73 0.92
N GLY A 205 -20.54 3.65 0.54
CA GLY A 205 -20.87 4.92 -0.12
C GLY A 205 -21.10 6.05 0.87
N GLU A 206 -21.12 5.76 2.17
CA GLU A 206 -21.17 6.78 3.21
C GLU A 206 -19.79 7.41 3.42
N ILE A 207 -19.77 8.70 3.76
CA ILE A 207 -18.60 9.43 4.27
C ILE A 207 -18.94 9.82 5.72
N ALA A 208 -18.41 9.06 6.67
CA ALA A 208 -18.70 9.21 8.09
C ALA A 208 -17.65 10.04 8.81
N LYS A 209 -18.08 10.80 9.84
CA LYS A 209 -17.17 11.56 10.69
C LYS A 209 -16.34 10.63 11.56
N VAL A 210 -15.04 10.95 11.74
CA VAL A 210 -14.18 10.25 12.69
C VAL A 210 -14.45 10.67 14.14
N GLU A 211 -14.93 11.88 14.36
CA GLU A 211 -15.15 12.50 15.66
C GLU A 211 -16.02 11.65 16.58
N GLY A 212 -15.53 11.41 17.82
CA GLY A 212 -16.24 10.60 18.82
C GLY A 212 -16.22 9.10 18.55
N THR A 213 -15.45 8.64 17.57
CA THR A 213 -15.32 7.22 17.22
C THR A 213 -13.89 6.69 17.44
N PRO A 214 -13.68 5.36 17.49
CA PRO A 214 -12.32 4.80 17.50
C PRO A 214 -11.50 5.14 16.26
N MET A 215 -12.13 5.63 15.17
CA MET A 215 -11.47 6.03 13.92
C MET A 215 -10.81 7.41 14.00
N ASP A 216 -10.93 8.15 15.11
CA ASP A 216 -10.40 9.52 15.23
C ASP A 216 -8.90 9.53 15.52
N PHE A 217 -8.09 9.69 14.47
CA PHE A 217 -6.63 9.87 14.52
C PHE A 217 -6.19 11.31 14.26
N ARG A 218 -7.07 12.32 14.38
CA ARG A 218 -6.69 13.73 14.22
C ARG A 218 -5.71 14.22 15.28
N THR A 219 -5.64 13.55 16.40
CA THR A 219 -4.58 13.70 17.41
C THR A 219 -3.77 12.42 17.53
N PRO A 220 -2.49 12.51 17.95
CA PRO A 220 -1.64 11.32 18.08
C PRO A 220 -2.27 10.24 18.96
N GLN A 221 -2.42 9.03 18.42
CA GLN A 221 -3.02 7.89 19.10
C GLN A 221 -2.16 6.65 18.90
N ARG A 222 -1.98 5.85 19.95
CA ARG A 222 -1.41 4.52 19.83
C ARG A 222 -2.39 3.60 19.07
N VAL A 223 -1.86 2.75 18.21
CA VAL A 223 -2.67 1.80 17.41
C VAL A 223 -3.48 0.87 18.33
N ASP A 224 -2.84 0.33 19.38
CA ASP A 224 -3.47 -0.61 20.31
C ASP A 224 -4.57 0.01 21.19
N SER A 225 -4.55 1.32 21.38
CA SER A 225 -5.41 1.99 22.35
C SER A 225 -6.91 1.78 22.10
N ARG A 226 -7.30 1.59 20.84
CA ARG A 226 -8.71 1.48 20.44
C ARG A 226 -8.99 0.39 19.40
N ILE A 227 -7.99 -0.37 18.94
CA ILE A 227 -8.15 -1.37 17.87
C ILE A 227 -9.16 -2.48 18.23
N ASN A 228 -9.32 -2.76 19.53
CA ASN A 228 -10.25 -3.75 20.06
C ASN A 228 -11.54 -3.10 20.65
N ALA A 229 -11.82 -1.83 20.34
CA ALA A 229 -13.04 -1.19 20.82
C ALA A 229 -14.29 -1.91 20.23
N PRO A 230 -15.41 -1.94 20.97
CA PRO A 230 -16.67 -2.54 20.50
C PRO A 230 -17.33 -1.65 19.44
N PHE A 231 -16.69 -1.55 18.30
CA PHE A 231 -17.11 -0.72 17.15
C PHE A 231 -17.23 -1.59 15.91
N GLU A 232 -18.37 -1.52 15.23
CA GLU A 232 -18.72 -2.42 14.13
C GLU A 232 -17.66 -2.40 13.01
N GLN A 233 -17.15 -1.23 12.68
CA GLN A 233 -16.15 -1.07 11.62
C GLN A 233 -14.84 -1.78 11.95
N LEU A 234 -14.38 -1.73 13.19
CA LEU A 234 -13.21 -2.49 13.64
C LEU A 234 -13.45 -4.00 13.60
N LYS A 235 -14.71 -4.44 13.85
CA LYS A 235 -15.08 -5.85 13.70
C LYS A 235 -15.03 -6.28 12.23
N PHE A 236 -15.52 -5.48 11.28
CA PHE A 236 -15.49 -5.80 9.85
C PHE A 236 -14.06 -5.84 9.32
N GLY A 237 -13.22 -4.87 9.69
CA GLY A 237 -11.80 -4.82 9.30
C GLY A 237 -10.88 -5.75 10.08
N ALA A 238 -11.38 -6.44 11.13
CA ALA A 238 -10.56 -7.16 12.12
C ALA A 238 -9.45 -6.27 12.71
N GLY A 239 -9.70 -4.98 12.86
CA GLY A 239 -8.79 -3.89 13.18
C GLY A 239 -9.03 -2.70 12.26
N TYR A 240 -8.01 -1.87 12.05
CA TYR A 240 -8.13 -0.79 11.06
C TYR A 240 -7.86 -1.33 9.65
N ASP A 241 -8.82 -1.15 8.75
CA ASP A 241 -8.72 -1.39 7.30
C ASP A 241 -9.69 -0.44 6.58
N HIS A 242 -9.45 0.87 6.73
CA HIS A 242 -10.39 1.89 6.31
C HIS A 242 -9.69 3.04 5.60
N CYS A 243 -10.37 3.60 4.59
CA CYS A 243 -9.89 4.75 3.86
C CYS A 243 -10.36 6.05 4.51
N TYR A 244 -9.41 6.91 4.82
CA TYR A 244 -9.61 8.26 5.34
C TYR A 244 -9.71 9.25 4.18
N VAL A 245 -10.71 10.12 4.24
CA VAL A 245 -10.96 11.16 3.22
C VAL A 245 -10.09 12.36 3.51
N ILE A 246 -9.15 12.63 2.63
CA ILE A 246 -8.20 13.72 2.77
C ILE A 246 -8.76 14.97 2.10
N ALA A 247 -8.84 16.04 2.87
CA ALA A 247 -9.23 17.34 2.36
C ALA A 247 -8.17 17.95 1.43
N ASP A 248 -8.58 18.97 0.67
CA ASP A 248 -7.73 19.73 -0.24
C ASP A 248 -7.23 18.92 -1.46
N SER A 249 -6.42 19.57 -2.29
CA SER A 249 -5.82 19.00 -3.51
C SER A 249 -4.33 19.32 -3.57
N GLY A 250 -3.62 18.67 -4.47
CA GLY A 250 -2.17 18.80 -4.60
C GLY A 250 -1.43 17.93 -3.58
N LEU A 251 -0.11 18.07 -3.54
CA LEU A 251 0.75 17.33 -2.61
C LEU A 251 0.62 17.93 -1.20
N ARG A 252 0.20 17.13 -0.23
CA ARG A 252 -0.04 17.57 1.15
C ARG A 252 0.27 16.48 2.18
N HIS A 253 0.60 16.90 3.38
CA HIS A 253 0.75 16.01 4.54
C HIS A 253 -0.60 15.41 4.93
N THR A 254 -0.64 14.10 5.06
CA THR A 254 -1.89 13.37 5.31
C THR A 254 -1.86 12.51 6.56
N ALA A 255 -0.71 11.88 6.83
CA ALA A 255 -0.57 11.01 7.98
C ALA A 255 0.86 11.02 8.53
N TRP A 256 0.99 10.62 9.79
CA TRP A 256 2.27 10.41 10.47
C TRP A 256 2.22 9.11 11.24
N LEU A 257 3.32 8.37 11.16
CA LEU A 257 3.56 7.18 11.96
C LEU A 257 4.85 7.37 12.75
N THR A 258 4.83 7.06 14.04
CA THR A 258 6.02 7.18 14.90
C THR A 258 6.25 5.88 15.65
N GLY A 259 7.47 5.35 15.59
CA GLY A 259 7.95 4.24 16.42
C GLY A 259 8.59 4.76 17.69
N PRO A 260 7.97 4.65 18.86
CA PRO A 260 8.49 5.24 20.10
C PRO A 260 9.85 4.67 20.52
N GLU A 261 10.11 3.41 20.23
CA GLU A 261 11.36 2.72 20.60
C GLU A 261 12.55 3.26 19.84
N THR A 262 12.42 3.38 18.52
CA THR A 262 13.48 3.87 17.62
C THR A 262 13.54 5.40 17.58
N GLY A 263 12.41 6.08 17.84
CA GLY A 263 12.25 7.51 17.61
C GLY A 263 12.09 7.87 16.13
N ILE A 264 12.01 6.87 15.23
CA ILE A 264 11.79 7.10 13.82
C ILE A 264 10.35 7.58 13.60
N ARG A 265 10.21 8.62 12.80
CA ARG A 265 8.93 9.16 12.37
C ARG A 265 8.85 9.15 10.85
N MET A 266 7.79 8.57 10.32
CA MET A 266 7.43 8.64 8.91
C MET A 266 6.31 9.67 8.71
N GLU A 267 6.45 10.49 7.70
CA GLU A 267 5.42 11.42 7.24
C GLU A 267 4.93 10.97 5.87
N THR A 268 3.62 10.93 5.68
CA THR A 268 3.00 10.56 4.41
C THR A 268 2.44 11.79 3.74
N LEU A 269 2.92 12.05 2.52
CA LEU A 269 2.41 13.09 1.64
C LEU A 269 1.80 12.44 0.41
N THR A 270 0.67 12.97 -0.08
CA THR A 270 0.04 12.44 -1.28
C THR A 270 -0.72 13.50 -2.06
N THR A 271 -0.89 13.26 -3.36
CA THR A 271 -1.83 13.97 -4.22
C THR A 271 -3.20 13.28 -4.30
N GLN A 272 -3.32 12.06 -3.74
CA GLN A 272 -4.54 11.26 -3.78
C GLN A 272 -5.57 11.74 -2.75
N PRO A 273 -6.88 11.59 -3.01
CA PRO A 273 -7.95 12.05 -2.12
C PRO A 273 -8.15 11.16 -0.89
N GLY A 274 -7.53 9.99 -0.81
CA GLY A 274 -7.68 9.05 0.28
C GLY A 274 -6.36 8.44 0.77
N VAL A 275 -6.34 8.09 2.06
CA VAL A 275 -5.28 7.28 2.67
C VAL A 275 -5.93 6.11 3.40
N GLN A 276 -5.62 4.90 2.96
CA GLN A 276 -6.02 3.67 3.63
C GLN A 276 -5.10 3.44 4.82
N LEU A 277 -5.66 3.36 6.02
CA LEU A 277 -4.98 2.83 7.19
C LEU A 277 -5.28 1.34 7.28
N TYR A 278 -4.25 0.50 7.19
CA TYR A 278 -4.35 -0.93 7.39
C TYR A 278 -3.31 -1.39 8.41
N THR A 279 -3.73 -2.13 9.42
CA THR A 279 -2.87 -2.57 10.53
C THR A 279 -2.44 -4.04 10.42
N SER A 280 -2.24 -4.53 9.20
CA SER A 280 -1.85 -5.93 8.90
C SER A 280 -2.71 -6.99 9.59
N ASN A 281 -4.02 -6.75 9.66
CA ASN A 281 -5.00 -7.54 10.41
C ASN A 281 -5.07 -9.01 9.99
N PHE A 282 -4.84 -9.28 8.69
CA PHE A 282 -4.93 -10.60 8.08
C PHE A 282 -3.58 -11.25 7.82
N LEU A 283 -2.48 -10.57 8.18
CA LEU A 283 -1.13 -11.10 8.01
C LEU A 283 -0.95 -12.29 8.96
N LYS A 284 -0.62 -13.44 8.38
CA LYS A 284 -0.35 -14.67 9.15
C LYS A 284 1.16 -14.81 9.31
N SER A 285 1.60 -15.35 10.44
CA SER A 285 3.00 -15.72 10.65
C SER A 285 3.52 -16.48 9.43
N ALA A 286 4.25 -15.78 8.56
CA ALA A 286 4.78 -16.36 7.35
C ALA A 286 6.14 -16.96 7.64
N THR A 287 6.41 -18.11 7.08
CA THR A 287 7.74 -18.65 6.98
C THR A 287 8.59 -17.74 6.08
N ALA A 288 9.86 -17.60 6.44
CA ALA A 288 10.89 -16.96 5.61
C ALA A 288 10.69 -15.44 5.38
N CYS A 289 10.61 -14.72 6.48
CA CYS A 289 10.74 -13.28 6.49
C CYS A 289 12.21 -12.84 6.52
N LYS A 290 12.46 -11.58 6.19
CA LYS A 290 13.81 -11.03 6.18
C LYS A 290 14.44 -11.04 7.58
N ASP A 291 15.74 -11.28 7.64
CA ASP A 291 16.54 -11.26 8.88
C ASP A 291 16.03 -12.23 9.97
N GLY A 292 15.35 -13.32 9.58
CA GLY A 292 14.76 -14.28 10.52
C GLY A 292 13.55 -13.77 11.27
N ALA A 293 13.00 -12.62 10.89
CA ALA A 293 11.79 -12.09 11.48
C ALA A 293 10.55 -12.94 11.12
N SER A 294 9.54 -12.89 11.96
CA SER A 294 8.22 -13.48 11.70
C SER A 294 7.20 -12.34 11.67
N TYR A 295 6.56 -12.15 10.52
CA TYR A 295 5.51 -11.17 10.35
C TYR A 295 4.17 -11.81 10.68
N GLY A 296 3.39 -11.19 11.54
CA GLY A 296 2.09 -11.68 11.96
C GLY A 296 1.05 -10.57 12.03
N GLN A 297 -0.10 -10.90 12.58
CA GLN A 297 -1.17 -9.93 12.79
C GLN A 297 -0.65 -8.74 13.60
N TYR A 298 -0.99 -7.54 13.16
CA TYR A 298 -0.59 -6.26 13.76
C TYR A 298 0.93 -6.02 13.81
N SER A 299 1.68 -6.61 12.89
CA SER A 299 3.14 -6.41 12.83
C SER A 299 3.57 -5.22 11.96
N ALA A 300 2.65 -4.62 11.22
CA ALA A 300 2.92 -3.45 10.37
C ALA A 300 1.73 -2.50 10.27
N VAL A 301 2.01 -1.26 9.87
CA VAL A 301 1.01 -0.28 9.44
C VAL A 301 1.24 0.03 7.97
N CYS A 302 0.16 -0.04 7.17
CA CYS A 302 0.15 0.46 5.80
C CYS A 302 -0.61 1.78 5.74
N LEU A 303 -0.10 2.72 4.95
CA LEU A 303 -0.69 4.02 4.67
C LEU A 303 -0.75 4.18 3.15
N ASP A 304 -1.71 3.50 2.52
CA ASP A 304 -1.80 3.44 1.07
C ASP A 304 -2.57 4.64 0.52
N CYS A 305 -1.94 5.41 -0.34
CA CYS A 305 -2.56 6.57 -0.98
C CYS A 305 -3.33 6.13 -2.21
N LEU A 306 -4.66 6.37 -2.23
CA LEU A 306 -5.52 5.85 -3.28
C LEU A 306 -6.85 6.64 -3.41
N LEU A 307 -7.67 6.28 -4.38
CA LEU A 307 -9.05 6.72 -4.44
C LEU A 307 -9.85 6.06 -3.31
N TYR A 308 -10.80 6.78 -2.71
CA TYR A 308 -11.53 6.30 -1.53
C TYR A 308 -12.88 5.63 -1.84
N THR A 309 -13.30 5.57 -3.10
CA THR A 309 -14.52 4.87 -3.51
C THR A 309 -14.17 3.68 -4.38
N SER A 310 -14.86 2.56 -4.16
CA SER A 310 -14.84 1.45 -5.11
C SER A 310 -15.75 1.78 -6.29
N PRO A 311 -15.33 1.55 -7.54
CA PRO A 311 -16.25 1.64 -8.66
C PRO A 311 -17.33 0.58 -8.46
N SER A 312 -18.57 1.02 -8.41
CA SER A 312 -19.75 0.15 -8.36
C SER A 312 -20.64 0.43 -9.56
N PRO A 313 -21.53 -0.50 -9.92
CA PRO A 313 -22.51 -0.25 -10.98
C PRO A 313 -23.38 1.01 -10.75
N ARG A 314 -23.36 1.55 -9.52
CA ARG A 314 -24.08 2.76 -9.13
C ARG A 314 -23.24 4.03 -9.17
N ASP A 315 -21.91 3.90 -9.19
CA ASP A 315 -21.00 5.04 -9.22
C ASP A 315 -20.94 5.63 -10.63
N ARG A 316 -21.56 6.80 -10.79
CA ARG A 316 -21.53 7.59 -12.04
C ARG A 316 -20.37 8.57 -12.12
N SER A 317 -19.51 8.65 -11.11
CA SER A 317 -18.38 9.55 -11.08
C SER A 317 -17.15 8.88 -11.70
N LEU A 318 -16.99 9.07 -12.99
CA LEU A 318 -15.75 8.80 -13.69
C LEU A 318 -14.71 9.83 -13.26
N SER A 319 -13.59 9.41 -12.71
CA SER A 319 -12.41 10.27 -12.65
C SER A 319 -11.96 10.52 -14.09
N ARG A 320 -11.94 11.79 -14.51
CA ARG A 320 -11.38 12.24 -15.78
C ARG A 320 -9.89 12.48 -15.60
#